data_eba6f384dacb90b178bf3db877369f3b
#
_entry.id   eba6f384dacb90b178bf3db877369f3b
#
_cell.length_a   1.000
_cell.length_b   1.000
_cell.length_c   1.000
_cell.angle_alpha   90.00
_cell.angle_beta   90.00
_cell.angle_gamma   90.00
#
_symmetry.space_group_name_H-M   'P 1'
#
loop_
_entity.id
_entity.type
_entity.pdbx_description
1 polymer ?
#
loop_
_entity_poly.entity_id
_entity_poly.type
_entity_poly.pdbx_seq_one_letter_code
_entity_poly.pdbx_strand_id
1 'polypeptide(L)'
;GGKISDGFEKLIHTIPLYSLDNAFNSKEVNNWLIKIEKLLSQDKDSSATKNLLVAELKIDGNALALKYQNGVLVSAATRGDGQEGEDITINAKRIRSIPLKLRINDPPEILEIRGEAFISNNSFQEINAYRESKGEQLFANPRNACAGSLRQLDPKVVSKRNLDFYAYQVHFPNNPIFKKKYNNQWARLEFLKDCGFKINLHSKLINNIAELEKYYEFWKKERNKINFDADGIVIKINDIKNQEILGHTQKAPRWAIALKFPAEEITTKIQSLSFQVGRSGAITPVANFEEVQLAGTKVSRATLHNIERFEYLDIHYSDTIIVRKAGEIIPEVVKVIKELRINNSVKIKFPKFCPSCGCKLEKIPAEATIKCINRNCEAVLIGLLKHWVSKSAMNIDGLGAKIIEQLLEAKLIRNISDLYTLNYEKLIKLERMGEKSILNLLKGIENSKNQLWKKKLYGLGINHIGQVTAKNICNKFNCIEDLKEASLNNPNKLMEINGIGDEIIESLKTWFESEDNIKLIRMLYERGVLFQNEIDENPITHIENNEINKKVFVLTGTMKSFSREQLITKIEGYGGQVKNSISKNIDYLIVGDKAGSKLEKAKKLGTNILKEEELLKLLSNNQKT
;
A
#
# COMPACT_ATOMS: atom_id res chain seq x y z
N GLY A 1 2.73 4.55 -5.11
CA GLY A 1 3.15 5.57 -4.21
C GLY A 1 4.24 6.45 -4.80
N GLY A 2 3.93 7.75 -5.02
CA GLY A 2 4.94 8.69 -5.47
C GLY A 2 5.96 8.97 -4.37
N LYS A 3 7.20 9.32 -4.74
CA LYS A 3 8.22 9.81 -3.82
C LYS A 3 7.69 11.04 -3.08
N ILE A 4 7.95 11.14 -1.78
CA ILE A 4 7.78 12.37 -1.02
C ILE A 4 8.75 13.37 -1.64
N SER A 5 8.25 14.53 -2.09
CA SER A 5 9.13 15.59 -2.58
C SER A 5 9.89 16.18 -1.38
N ASP A 6 11.17 16.49 -1.55
CA ASP A 6 11.96 17.22 -0.54
C ASP A 6 11.31 18.60 -0.30
N GLY A 7 10.45 18.73 0.70
CA GLY A 7 9.75 19.99 1.01
C GLY A 7 8.38 19.86 1.66
N PHE A 8 7.85 18.66 1.80
CA PHE A 8 6.59 18.41 2.54
C PHE A 8 6.87 17.58 3.79
N GLU A 9 6.34 18.02 4.93
CA GLU A 9 6.37 17.23 6.15
C GLU A 9 5.48 15.99 6.02
N LYS A 10 5.75 14.99 6.85
CA LYS A 10 4.93 13.78 6.92
C LYS A 10 3.85 13.94 7.97
N LEU A 11 2.64 13.51 7.63
CA LEU A 11 1.53 13.37 8.56
C LEU A 11 1.13 11.90 8.69
N ILE A 12 1.02 11.43 9.93
CA ILE A 12 0.51 10.09 10.24
C ILE A 12 -1.02 10.15 10.19
N HIS A 13 -1.62 9.22 9.45
CA HIS A 13 -3.08 9.10 9.37
C HIS A 13 -3.65 8.56 10.68
N THR A 14 -4.63 9.23 11.26
CA THR A 14 -5.36 8.74 12.45
C THR A 14 -6.07 7.41 12.14
N ILE A 15 -6.58 7.27 10.93
CA ILE A 15 -7.19 6.06 10.39
C ILE A 15 -6.47 5.76 9.07
N PRO A 16 -5.93 4.54 8.84
CA PRO A 16 -5.21 4.22 7.61
C PRO A 16 -6.04 4.44 6.33
N LEU A 17 -5.42 4.97 5.26
CA LEU A 17 -6.03 5.12 3.94
C LEU A 17 -5.78 3.87 3.09
N TYR A 18 -6.73 2.96 3.11
CA TYR A 18 -6.64 1.71 2.35
C TYR A 18 -6.87 1.92 0.86
N SER A 19 -6.29 1.04 0.05
CA SER A 19 -6.70 0.82 -1.34
C SER A 19 -8.03 0.06 -1.38
N LEU A 20 -8.59 -0.14 -2.57
CA LEU A 20 -9.75 -1.01 -2.77
C LEU A 20 -9.30 -2.29 -3.50
N ASP A 21 -9.91 -3.42 -3.16
CA ASP A 21 -9.81 -4.61 -4.00
C ASP A 21 -10.59 -4.37 -5.30
N ASN A 22 -10.13 -4.98 -6.39
CA ASN A 22 -10.74 -4.81 -7.70
C ASN A 22 -11.55 -6.04 -8.11
N ALA A 23 -12.66 -5.79 -8.80
CA ALA A 23 -13.40 -6.75 -9.59
C ALA A 23 -13.47 -6.24 -11.04
N PHE A 24 -13.51 -7.16 -12.00
CA PHE A 24 -13.53 -6.85 -13.43
C PHE A 24 -14.84 -7.29 -14.12
N ASN A 25 -15.71 -7.96 -13.39
CA ASN A 25 -17.01 -8.42 -13.89
C ASN A 25 -18.00 -8.66 -12.73
N SER A 26 -19.29 -8.78 -13.06
CA SER A 26 -20.36 -9.00 -12.10
C SER A 26 -20.22 -10.32 -11.31
N LYS A 27 -19.60 -11.36 -11.90
CA LYS A 27 -19.37 -12.65 -11.22
C LYS A 27 -18.41 -12.49 -10.04
N GLU A 28 -17.37 -11.70 -10.21
CA GLU A 28 -16.41 -11.41 -9.13
C GLU A 28 -17.05 -10.58 -8.01
N VAL A 29 -17.93 -9.62 -8.35
CA VAL A 29 -18.72 -8.87 -7.36
C VAL A 29 -19.66 -9.81 -6.60
N ASN A 30 -20.33 -10.72 -7.29
CA ASN A 30 -21.21 -11.72 -6.65
C ASN A 30 -20.42 -12.63 -5.70
N ASN A 31 -19.26 -13.10 -6.09
CA ASN A 31 -18.37 -13.87 -5.22
C ASN A 31 -17.93 -13.08 -3.97
N TRP A 32 -17.69 -11.78 -4.13
CA TRP A 32 -17.39 -10.89 -3.00
C TRP A 32 -18.58 -10.77 -2.06
N LEU A 33 -19.82 -10.61 -2.58
CA LEU A 33 -21.04 -10.56 -1.76
C LEU A 33 -21.27 -11.86 -0.98
N ILE A 34 -21.09 -13.02 -1.61
CA ILE A 34 -21.20 -14.33 -0.94
C ILE A 34 -20.22 -14.45 0.23
N LYS A 35 -18.97 -13.98 0.04
CA LYS A 35 -17.96 -13.97 1.12
C LYS A 35 -18.37 -13.05 2.28
N ILE A 36 -18.94 -11.89 1.97
CA ILE A 36 -19.44 -10.94 2.98
C ILE A 36 -20.59 -11.55 3.76
N GLU A 37 -21.58 -12.13 3.10
CA GLU A 37 -22.73 -12.77 3.74
C GLU A 37 -22.27 -13.89 4.67
N LYS A 38 -21.31 -14.70 4.25
CA LYS A 38 -20.70 -15.74 5.09
C LYS A 38 -20.01 -15.18 6.33
N LEU A 39 -19.29 -14.05 6.20
CA LEU A 39 -18.61 -13.42 7.34
C LEU A 39 -19.62 -12.80 8.31
N LEU A 40 -20.66 -12.14 7.80
CA LEU A 40 -21.71 -11.53 8.61
C LEU A 40 -22.60 -12.55 9.31
N SER A 41 -22.90 -13.71 8.69
CA SER A 41 -23.70 -14.77 9.30
C SER A 41 -23.02 -15.45 10.50
N GLN A 42 -21.70 -15.34 10.62
CA GLN A 42 -20.94 -15.84 11.76
C GLN A 42 -21.01 -14.92 12.99
N ASP A 43 -21.47 -13.67 12.81
CA ASP A 43 -21.60 -12.69 13.89
C ASP A 43 -23.07 -12.56 14.31
N LYS A 44 -23.36 -12.90 15.59
CA LYS A 44 -24.71 -12.81 16.17
C LYS A 44 -25.25 -11.37 16.26
N ASP A 45 -24.38 -10.39 16.14
CA ASP A 45 -24.70 -8.96 16.18
C ASP A 45 -24.97 -8.37 14.77
N SER A 46 -24.82 -9.16 13.71
CA SER A 46 -25.11 -8.69 12.35
C SER A 46 -26.62 -8.46 12.19
N SER A 47 -26.99 -7.32 11.62
CA SER A 47 -28.38 -7.08 11.24
C SER A 47 -28.69 -7.91 9.99
N ALA A 48 -29.63 -8.83 10.09
CA ALA A 48 -30.10 -9.67 8.99
C ALA A 48 -30.90 -8.91 7.90
N THR A 49 -30.83 -7.58 7.89
CA THR A 49 -31.44 -6.73 6.87
C THR A 49 -30.71 -6.94 5.54
N LYS A 50 -31.46 -7.13 4.44
CA LYS A 50 -30.92 -7.10 3.07
C LYS A 50 -29.84 -6.04 2.97
N ASN A 51 -28.61 -6.48 2.71
CA ASN A 51 -27.47 -5.57 2.60
C ASN A 51 -27.70 -4.60 1.44
N LEU A 52 -28.25 -3.41 1.74
CA LEU A 52 -28.28 -2.30 0.80
C LEU A 52 -26.84 -1.92 0.48
N LEU A 53 -26.59 -1.67 -0.80
CA LEU A 53 -25.30 -1.23 -1.30
C LEU A 53 -25.37 0.25 -1.68
N VAL A 54 -24.24 0.93 -1.59
CA VAL A 54 -24.04 2.26 -2.19
C VAL A 54 -23.06 2.09 -3.35
N ALA A 55 -23.48 2.47 -4.56
CA ALA A 55 -22.64 2.53 -5.74
C ALA A 55 -22.26 3.99 -6.04
N GLU A 56 -20.99 4.24 -6.25
CA GLU A 56 -20.42 5.56 -6.54
C GLU A 56 -19.49 5.44 -7.74
N LEU A 57 -19.40 6.48 -8.61
CA LEU A 57 -18.36 6.50 -9.63
C LEU A 57 -16.99 6.57 -8.98
N LYS A 58 -16.09 5.71 -9.43
CA LYS A 58 -14.69 5.71 -8.99
C LYS A 58 -13.91 6.76 -9.77
N ILE A 59 -13.73 7.91 -9.14
CA ILE A 59 -13.02 9.05 -9.73
C ILE A 59 -11.53 8.71 -9.85
N ASP A 60 -10.94 9.02 -10.99
CA ASP A 60 -9.51 8.84 -11.23
C ASP A 60 -8.74 10.11 -10.83
N GLY A 61 -8.42 10.20 -9.54
CA GLY A 61 -7.76 11.34 -8.94
C GLY A 61 -6.71 10.94 -7.91
N ASN A 62 -6.61 11.74 -6.84
CA ASN A 62 -5.69 11.54 -5.74
C ASN A 62 -6.44 11.61 -4.41
N ALA A 63 -6.40 10.51 -3.65
CA ALA A 63 -7.07 10.43 -2.36
C ALA A 63 -6.41 11.36 -1.33
N LEU A 64 -7.24 12.12 -0.61
CA LEU A 64 -6.85 13.00 0.48
C LEU A 64 -7.58 12.65 1.76
N ALA A 65 -6.88 12.82 2.90
CA ALA A 65 -7.44 12.85 4.24
C ALA A 65 -7.45 14.30 4.75
N LEU A 66 -8.62 14.80 5.15
CA LEU A 66 -8.82 16.13 5.69
C LEU A 66 -9.22 16.01 7.15
N LYS A 67 -8.52 16.69 8.05
CA LYS A 67 -8.85 16.74 9.48
C LYS A 67 -9.43 18.11 9.82
N TYR A 68 -10.59 18.07 10.45
CA TYR A 68 -11.25 19.26 11.00
C TYR A 68 -11.26 19.18 12.52
N GLN A 69 -11.05 20.32 13.15
CA GLN A 69 -11.19 20.51 14.59
C GLN A 69 -12.18 21.64 14.83
N ASN A 70 -13.24 21.37 15.61
CA ASN A 70 -14.33 22.33 15.84
C ASN A 70 -14.85 22.98 14.55
N GLY A 71 -14.98 22.18 13.49
CA GLY A 71 -15.46 22.60 12.19
C GLY A 71 -14.46 23.36 11.31
N VAL A 72 -13.22 23.57 11.74
CA VAL A 72 -12.18 24.28 10.97
C VAL A 72 -11.16 23.29 10.43
N LEU A 73 -10.75 23.44 9.16
CA LEU A 73 -9.71 22.61 8.52
C LEU A 73 -8.34 22.86 9.16
N VAL A 74 -7.79 21.87 9.85
CA VAL A 74 -6.49 21.94 10.52
C VAL A 74 -5.37 21.25 9.74
N SER A 75 -5.64 20.13 9.08
CA SER A 75 -4.64 19.46 8.26
C SER A 75 -5.23 18.72 7.07
N ALA A 76 -4.44 18.55 6.02
CA ALA A 76 -4.74 17.77 4.83
C ALA A 76 -3.52 16.97 4.41
N ALA A 77 -3.68 15.66 4.22
CA ALA A 77 -2.60 14.77 3.82
C ALA A 77 -2.93 13.98 2.56
N THR A 78 -1.92 13.70 1.74
CA THR A 78 -2.01 12.71 0.66
C THR A 78 -2.09 11.30 1.24
N ARG A 79 -2.54 10.32 0.45
CA ARG A 79 -2.59 8.92 0.89
C ARG A 79 -1.23 8.38 1.34
N GLY A 80 -0.14 8.76 0.66
CA GLY A 80 1.18 8.20 0.91
C GLY A 80 1.21 6.68 0.77
N ASP A 81 1.71 5.99 1.79
CA ASP A 81 1.73 4.52 1.87
C ASP A 81 0.47 3.94 2.56
N GLY A 82 -0.46 4.80 2.96
CA GLY A 82 -1.69 4.47 3.68
C GLY A 82 -1.58 4.63 5.19
N GLN A 83 -0.38 4.68 5.77
CA GLN A 83 -0.12 4.94 7.18
C GLN A 83 0.30 6.40 7.41
N GLU A 84 1.15 6.92 6.53
CA GLU A 84 1.63 8.29 6.52
C GLU A 84 1.53 8.90 5.12
N GLY A 85 1.21 10.19 5.04
CA GLY A 85 1.14 10.96 3.79
C GLY A 85 1.93 12.26 3.88
N GLU A 86 2.02 12.98 2.76
CA GLU A 86 2.61 14.32 2.71
C GLU A 86 1.61 15.35 3.24
N ASP A 87 2.05 16.25 4.09
CA ASP A 87 1.25 17.41 4.52
C ASP A 87 1.08 18.38 3.35
N ILE A 88 -0.12 18.47 2.83
CA ILE A 88 -0.47 19.38 1.75
C ILE A 88 -1.52 20.41 2.20
N THR A 89 -1.60 20.69 3.48
CA THR A 89 -2.63 21.56 4.08
C THR A 89 -2.74 22.91 3.38
N ILE A 90 -1.61 23.54 3.07
CA ILE A 90 -1.59 24.85 2.40
C ILE A 90 -2.17 24.74 0.98
N ASN A 91 -1.86 23.67 0.26
CA ASN A 91 -2.37 23.41 -1.09
C ASN A 91 -3.84 23.02 -1.08
N ALA A 92 -4.27 22.17 -0.15
CA ALA A 92 -5.67 21.78 0.01
C ALA A 92 -6.59 22.98 0.31
N LYS A 93 -6.12 23.96 1.08
CA LYS A 93 -6.83 25.23 1.34
C LYS A 93 -7.06 26.07 0.07
N ARG A 94 -6.41 25.77 -1.05
CA ARG A 94 -6.61 26.43 -2.36
C ARG A 94 -7.63 25.71 -3.24
N ILE A 95 -8.10 24.55 -2.86
CA ILE A 95 -9.14 23.82 -3.57
C ILE A 95 -10.51 24.35 -3.10
N ARG A 96 -11.23 25.03 -4.00
CA ARG A 96 -12.47 25.76 -3.66
C ARG A 96 -13.59 24.86 -3.12
N SER A 97 -13.63 23.59 -3.51
CA SER A 97 -14.61 22.61 -3.04
C SER A 97 -14.28 21.98 -1.69
N ILE A 98 -13.15 22.36 -1.06
CA ILE A 98 -12.82 21.98 0.31
C ILE A 98 -13.20 23.16 1.23
N PRO A 99 -14.25 23.02 2.08
CA PRO A 99 -14.62 24.07 3.02
C PRO A 99 -13.52 24.32 4.04
N LEU A 100 -13.08 25.57 4.22
CA LEU A 100 -12.16 25.93 5.30
C LEU A 100 -12.83 25.86 6.66
N LYS A 101 -14.15 26.09 6.70
CA LYS A 101 -15.02 25.93 7.86
C LYS A 101 -16.28 25.17 7.42
N LEU A 102 -16.69 24.16 8.17
CA LEU A 102 -17.88 23.37 7.90
C LEU A 102 -19.16 24.23 8.03
N ARG A 103 -20.17 23.96 7.20
CA ARG A 103 -21.44 24.69 7.14
C ARG A 103 -22.51 24.08 8.08
N ILE A 104 -22.11 23.59 9.23
CA ILE A 104 -23.00 23.02 10.25
C ILE A 104 -22.83 23.77 11.57
N ASN A 105 -23.92 23.90 12.33
CA ASN A 105 -23.92 24.71 13.56
C ASN A 105 -23.10 24.07 14.69
N ASP A 106 -23.27 22.76 14.93
CA ASP A 106 -22.60 22.03 16.01
C ASP A 106 -21.66 20.97 15.43
N PRO A 107 -20.47 21.33 14.92
CA PRO A 107 -19.54 20.38 14.38
C PRO A 107 -18.95 19.50 15.50
N PRO A 108 -18.66 18.21 15.24
CA PRO A 108 -17.89 17.39 16.17
C PRO A 108 -16.55 18.03 16.46
N GLU A 109 -16.00 17.80 17.65
CA GLU A 109 -14.67 18.30 18.03
C GLU A 109 -13.60 17.88 17.01
N ILE A 110 -13.61 16.60 16.63
CA ILE A 110 -12.71 16.06 15.58
C ILE A 110 -13.54 15.36 14.52
N LEU A 111 -13.28 15.70 13.28
CA LEU A 111 -13.85 15.09 12.10
C LEU A 111 -12.75 14.76 11.09
N GLU A 112 -12.73 13.54 10.58
CA GLU A 112 -11.85 13.15 9.47
C GLU A 112 -12.66 12.86 8.23
N ILE A 113 -12.39 13.58 7.15
CA ILE A 113 -13.10 13.46 5.87
C ILE A 113 -12.12 12.95 4.82
N ARG A 114 -12.58 12.01 4.00
CA ARG A 114 -11.83 11.47 2.88
C ARG A 114 -12.55 11.73 1.59
N GLY A 115 -11.78 12.02 0.58
CA GLY A 115 -12.28 12.26 -0.76
C GLY A 115 -11.21 12.15 -1.80
N GLU A 116 -11.59 12.36 -3.03
CA GLU A 116 -10.70 12.36 -4.19
C GLU A 116 -10.54 13.77 -4.72
N ALA A 117 -9.30 14.27 -4.75
CA ALA A 117 -8.93 15.47 -5.48
C ALA A 117 -8.68 15.11 -6.93
N PHE A 118 -9.21 15.90 -7.85
CA PHE A 118 -9.10 15.65 -9.29
C PHE A 118 -9.06 16.97 -10.07
N ILE A 119 -8.74 16.87 -11.35
CA ILE A 119 -8.81 17.97 -12.31
C ILE A 119 -9.87 17.58 -13.33
N SER A 120 -10.80 18.49 -13.62
CA SER A 120 -11.80 18.29 -14.67
C SER A 120 -11.15 18.25 -16.05
N ASN A 121 -11.79 17.55 -17.00
CA ASN A 121 -11.28 17.45 -18.36
C ASN A 121 -11.08 18.81 -19.02
N ASN A 122 -11.98 19.77 -18.79
CA ASN A 122 -11.84 21.13 -19.29
C ASN A 122 -10.61 21.84 -18.68
N SER A 123 -10.45 21.79 -17.35
CA SER A 123 -9.29 22.40 -16.67
C SER A 123 -7.98 21.73 -17.08
N PHE A 124 -7.99 20.43 -17.34
CA PHE A 124 -6.83 19.70 -17.83
C PHE A 124 -6.37 20.20 -19.21
N GLN A 125 -7.33 20.43 -20.13
CA GLN A 125 -7.04 21.00 -21.45
C GLN A 125 -6.46 22.42 -21.32
N GLU A 126 -7.05 23.27 -20.49
CA GLU A 126 -6.55 24.63 -20.22
C GLU A 126 -5.10 24.62 -19.66
N ILE A 127 -4.84 23.73 -18.69
CA ILE A 127 -3.50 23.58 -18.10
C ILE A 127 -2.48 23.18 -19.17
N ASN A 128 -2.80 22.20 -20.01
CA ASN A 128 -1.88 21.73 -21.04
C ASN A 128 -1.69 22.77 -22.14
N ALA A 129 -2.72 23.47 -22.58
CA ALA A 129 -2.59 24.59 -23.52
C ALA A 129 -1.67 25.71 -22.98
N TYR A 130 -1.80 26.04 -21.68
CA TYR A 130 -0.90 27.01 -21.04
C TYR A 130 0.54 26.50 -21.00
N ARG A 131 0.79 25.23 -20.64
CA ARG A 131 2.13 24.64 -20.61
C ARG A 131 2.78 24.60 -21.99
N GLU A 132 1.99 24.24 -23.01
CA GLU A 132 2.43 24.24 -24.41
C GLU A 132 2.87 25.65 -24.85
N SER A 133 2.10 26.70 -24.51
CA SER A 133 2.47 28.09 -24.81
C SER A 133 3.76 28.55 -24.12
N LYS A 134 4.20 27.85 -23.07
CA LYS A 134 5.45 28.08 -22.34
C LYS A 134 6.58 27.15 -22.73
N GLY A 135 6.36 26.23 -23.67
CA GLY A 135 7.34 25.20 -24.06
C GLY A 135 7.62 24.17 -22.95
N GLU A 136 6.68 24.01 -21.99
CA GLU A 136 6.82 23.06 -20.91
C GLU A 136 6.28 21.67 -21.30
N GLN A 137 6.81 20.62 -20.68
CA GLN A 137 6.30 19.26 -20.90
C GLN A 137 4.85 19.14 -20.46
N LEU A 138 3.98 18.62 -21.33
CA LEU A 138 2.56 18.42 -21.04
C LEU A 138 2.34 17.34 -20.01
N PHE A 139 1.25 17.46 -19.24
CA PHE A 139 0.79 16.36 -18.40
C PHE A 139 0.15 15.26 -19.24
N ALA A 140 0.42 14.02 -18.90
CA ALA A 140 -0.05 12.87 -19.64
C ALA A 140 -1.58 12.60 -19.47
N ASN A 141 -2.13 12.88 -18.28
CA ASN A 141 -3.54 12.71 -17.96
C ASN A 141 -3.95 13.60 -16.77
N PRO A 142 -5.28 13.75 -16.50
CA PRO A 142 -5.79 14.56 -15.41
C PRO A 142 -5.28 14.12 -14.03
N ARG A 143 -5.15 12.81 -13.78
CA ARG A 143 -4.62 12.27 -12.52
C ARG A 143 -3.18 12.71 -12.25
N ASN A 144 -2.30 12.62 -13.25
CA ASN A 144 -0.91 13.07 -13.13
C ASN A 144 -0.83 14.59 -12.94
N ALA A 145 -1.67 15.35 -13.64
CA ALA A 145 -1.78 16.79 -13.48
C ALA A 145 -2.23 17.16 -12.05
N CYS A 146 -3.21 16.44 -11.48
CA CYS A 146 -3.66 16.61 -10.11
C CYS A 146 -2.53 16.30 -9.11
N ALA A 147 -1.88 15.14 -9.23
CA ALA A 147 -0.78 14.75 -8.36
C ALA A 147 0.38 15.77 -8.38
N GLY A 148 0.77 16.21 -9.58
CA GLY A 148 1.81 17.22 -9.75
C GLY A 148 1.40 18.60 -9.24
N SER A 149 0.10 18.91 -9.21
CA SER A 149 -0.42 20.15 -8.67
C SER A 149 -0.44 20.16 -7.15
N LEU A 150 -0.90 19.07 -6.52
CA LEU A 150 -0.93 18.92 -5.06
C LEU A 150 0.46 19.01 -4.42
N ARG A 151 1.52 18.73 -5.17
CA ARG A 151 2.91 18.76 -4.74
C ARG A 151 3.68 20.02 -5.14
N GLN A 152 2.98 21.10 -5.53
CA GLN A 152 3.62 22.39 -5.78
C GLN A 152 4.01 23.05 -4.47
N LEU A 153 5.23 23.58 -4.39
CA LEU A 153 5.70 24.36 -3.25
C LEU A 153 5.01 25.73 -3.17
N ASP A 154 4.67 26.32 -4.34
CA ASP A 154 3.90 27.56 -4.41
C ASP A 154 2.37 27.27 -4.50
N PRO A 155 1.59 27.58 -3.45
CA PRO A 155 0.13 27.36 -3.45
C PRO A 155 -0.62 28.18 -4.51
N LYS A 156 -0.02 29.27 -5.03
CA LYS A 156 -0.62 30.08 -6.09
C LYS A 156 -0.78 29.26 -7.39
N VAL A 157 0.13 28.33 -7.65
CA VAL A 157 0.03 27.42 -8.80
C VAL A 157 -1.18 26.52 -8.67
N VAL A 158 -1.44 25.99 -7.46
CA VAL A 158 -2.62 25.16 -7.19
C VAL A 158 -3.91 25.91 -7.46
N SER A 159 -3.99 27.16 -6.99
CA SER A 159 -5.17 28.03 -7.21
C SER A 159 -5.48 28.25 -8.69
N LYS A 160 -4.47 28.33 -9.56
CA LYS A 160 -4.62 28.54 -11.01
C LYS A 160 -5.06 27.29 -11.77
N ARG A 161 -4.85 26.11 -11.19
CA ARG A 161 -5.10 24.82 -11.85
C ARG A 161 -6.51 24.27 -11.62
N ASN A 162 -7.37 24.99 -10.89
CA ASN A 162 -8.78 24.68 -10.68
C ASN A 162 -9.03 23.20 -10.28
N LEU A 163 -8.28 22.71 -9.27
CA LEU A 163 -8.54 21.39 -8.71
C LEU A 163 -9.93 21.34 -8.07
N ASP A 164 -10.57 20.20 -8.15
CA ASP A 164 -11.84 19.93 -7.48
C ASP A 164 -11.69 18.76 -6.49
N PHE A 165 -12.65 18.59 -5.58
CA PHE A 165 -12.62 17.56 -4.56
C PHE A 165 -14.03 17.02 -4.31
N TYR A 166 -14.19 15.69 -4.38
CA TYR A 166 -15.41 15.00 -3.99
C TYR A 166 -15.18 14.19 -2.73
N ALA A 167 -15.94 14.51 -1.68
CA ALA A 167 -15.91 13.76 -0.44
C ALA A 167 -16.72 12.46 -0.60
N TYR A 168 -16.17 11.33 -0.11
CA TYR A 168 -16.81 10.02 -0.22
C TYR A 168 -16.88 9.24 1.10
N GLN A 169 -16.24 9.73 2.15
CA GLN A 169 -16.25 9.06 3.47
C GLN A 169 -16.01 10.07 4.59
N VAL A 170 -16.68 9.84 5.73
CA VAL A 170 -16.49 10.61 6.96
C VAL A 170 -16.34 9.68 8.15
N HIS A 171 -15.43 10.05 9.04
CA HIS A 171 -15.21 9.39 10.32
C HIS A 171 -15.44 10.38 11.46
N PHE A 172 -16.02 9.88 12.54
CA PHE A 172 -16.29 10.62 13.76
C PHE A 172 -15.43 10.04 14.91
N PRO A 173 -14.12 10.36 14.99
CA PRO A 173 -13.28 9.88 16.07
C PRO A 173 -13.88 10.34 17.42
N ASN A 174 -13.98 9.41 18.35
CA ASN A 174 -14.43 9.68 19.73
C ASN A 174 -15.84 10.33 19.89
N ASN A 175 -16.69 10.31 18.85
CA ASN A 175 -18.03 10.88 18.92
C ASN A 175 -19.13 9.82 18.68
N PRO A 176 -19.62 9.14 19.73
CA PRO A 176 -20.64 8.09 19.61
C PRO A 176 -22.00 8.62 19.16
N ILE A 177 -22.33 9.89 19.45
CA ILE A 177 -23.62 10.50 19.08
C ILE A 177 -23.69 10.61 17.56
N PHE A 178 -22.68 11.17 16.92
CA PHE A 178 -22.62 11.28 15.45
C PHE A 178 -22.53 9.92 14.78
N LYS A 179 -21.77 8.96 15.35
CA LYS A 179 -21.72 7.58 14.85
C LYS A 179 -23.09 6.92 14.84
N LYS A 180 -23.89 7.11 15.90
CA LYS A 180 -25.25 6.57 16.02
C LYS A 180 -26.21 7.28 15.07
N LYS A 181 -26.12 8.62 14.93
CA LYS A 181 -26.98 9.42 14.05
C LYS A 181 -26.74 9.09 12.58
N TYR A 182 -25.48 8.93 12.17
CA TYR A 182 -25.07 8.63 10.80
C TYR A 182 -24.55 7.19 10.68
N ASN A 183 -25.45 6.24 10.91
CA ASN A 183 -25.15 4.80 11.02
C ASN A 183 -25.11 4.05 9.69
N ASN A 184 -25.29 4.75 8.56
CA ASN A 184 -25.18 4.16 7.23
C ASN A 184 -24.42 5.09 6.27
N GLN A 185 -23.84 4.50 5.20
CA GLN A 185 -23.00 5.20 4.24
C GLN A 185 -23.75 6.33 3.52
N TRP A 186 -25.00 6.10 3.16
CA TRP A 186 -25.81 7.10 2.47
C TRP A 186 -26.05 8.34 3.35
N ALA A 187 -26.44 8.15 4.60
CA ALA A 187 -26.59 9.25 5.56
C ALA A 187 -25.28 10.02 5.79
N ARG A 188 -24.14 9.33 5.71
CA ARG A 188 -22.81 9.98 5.77
C ARG A 188 -22.50 10.83 4.54
N LEU A 189 -22.93 10.41 3.35
CA LEU A 189 -22.79 11.22 2.14
C LEU A 189 -23.67 12.49 2.24
N GLU A 190 -24.91 12.37 2.70
CA GLU A 190 -25.78 13.54 2.91
C GLU A 190 -25.18 14.48 3.97
N PHE A 191 -24.66 13.95 5.08
CA PHE A 191 -23.96 14.77 6.07
C PHE A 191 -22.76 15.54 5.48
N LEU A 192 -21.98 14.92 4.60
CA LEU A 192 -20.87 15.60 3.90
C LEU A 192 -21.38 16.76 3.03
N LYS A 193 -22.52 16.61 2.38
CA LYS A 193 -23.17 17.65 1.61
C LYS A 193 -23.62 18.81 2.51
N ASP A 194 -24.24 18.50 3.67
CA ASP A 194 -24.64 19.50 4.68
C ASP A 194 -23.42 20.25 5.23
N CYS A 195 -22.27 19.58 5.37
CA CYS A 195 -21.00 20.21 5.75
C CYS A 195 -20.45 21.18 4.69
N GLY A 196 -21.00 21.18 3.48
CA GLY A 196 -20.62 22.04 2.36
C GLY A 196 -19.63 21.41 1.38
N PHE A 197 -19.42 20.10 1.46
CA PHE A 197 -18.61 19.39 0.47
C PHE A 197 -19.42 19.07 -0.80
N LYS A 198 -18.71 19.00 -1.91
CA LYS A 198 -19.24 18.31 -3.08
C LYS A 198 -19.14 16.79 -2.83
N ILE A 199 -20.21 16.08 -3.14
CA ILE A 199 -20.26 14.63 -3.21
C ILE A 199 -20.51 14.20 -4.66
N ASN A 200 -20.25 12.97 -5.00
CA ASN A 200 -20.55 12.45 -6.32
C ASN A 200 -22.09 12.38 -6.51
N LEU A 201 -22.62 13.26 -7.36
CA LEU A 201 -24.07 13.35 -7.63
C LEU A 201 -24.66 12.10 -8.31
N HIS A 202 -23.79 11.23 -8.84
CA HIS A 202 -24.18 10.00 -9.50
C HIS A 202 -24.22 8.80 -8.55
N SER A 203 -23.96 9.01 -7.25
CA SER A 203 -24.11 7.97 -6.24
C SER A 203 -25.54 7.46 -6.17
N LYS A 204 -25.70 6.14 -5.97
CA LYS A 204 -27.01 5.49 -5.94
C LYS A 204 -27.07 4.40 -4.86
N LEU A 205 -28.21 4.32 -4.16
CA LEU A 205 -28.56 3.16 -3.35
C LEU A 205 -28.97 2.01 -4.27
N ILE A 206 -28.46 0.82 -4.00
CA ILE A 206 -28.64 -0.39 -4.80
C ILE A 206 -29.24 -1.47 -3.92
N ASN A 207 -30.36 -2.04 -4.36
CA ASN A 207 -31.11 -3.05 -3.59
C ASN A 207 -30.73 -4.49 -3.95
N ASN A 208 -30.20 -4.72 -5.14
CA ASN A 208 -29.86 -6.05 -5.66
C ASN A 208 -28.83 -5.98 -6.79
N ILE A 209 -28.29 -7.14 -7.15
CA ILE A 209 -27.26 -7.27 -8.19
C ILE A 209 -27.76 -6.78 -9.57
N ALA A 210 -29.01 -7.07 -9.93
CA ALA A 210 -29.55 -6.65 -11.24
C ALA A 210 -29.62 -5.12 -11.37
N GLU A 211 -29.89 -4.40 -10.27
CA GLU A 211 -29.84 -2.95 -10.24
C GLU A 211 -28.40 -2.42 -10.33
N LEU A 212 -27.46 -3.10 -9.69
CA LEU A 212 -26.04 -2.80 -9.78
C LEU A 212 -25.51 -2.96 -11.21
N GLU A 213 -25.89 -4.04 -11.89
CA GLU A 213 -25.52 -4.30 -13.29
C GLU A 213 -26.07 -3.23 -14.22
N LYS A 214 -27.32 -2.81 -14.04
CA LYS A 214 -27.91 -1.68 -14.81
C LYS A 214 -27.13 -0.39 -14.58
N TYR A 215 -26.77 -0.09 -13.35
CA TYR A 215 -25.96 1.09 -13.01
C TYR A 215 -24.58 1.02 -13.65
N TYR A 216 -23.90 -0.15 -13.60
CA TYR A 216 -22.60 -0.36 -14.21
C TYR A 216 -22.63 -0.22 -15.74
N GLU A 217 -23.58 -0.90 -16.41
CA GLU A 217 -23.69 -0.86 -17.88
C GLU A 217 -24.07 0.54 -18.39
N PHE A 218 -24.86 1.29 -17.62
CA PHE A 218 -25.15 2.69 -17.91
C PHE A 218 -23.86 3.52 -17.89
N TRP A 219 -23.10 3.48 -16.80
CA TRP A 219 -21.89 4.29 -16.65
C TRP A 219 -20.74 3.85 -17.54
N LYS A 220 -20.64 2.59 -17.85
CA LYS A 220 -19.70 2.06 -18.84
C LYS A 220 -19.86 2.76 -20.20
N LYS A 221 -21.09 3.14 -20.59
CA LYS A 221 -21.39 3.85 -21.83
C LYS A 221 -21.28 5.37 -21.68
N GLU A 222 -21.77 5.90 -20.56
CA GLU A 222 -21.99 7.34 -20.38
C GLU A 222 -20.80 8.07 -19.71
N ARG A 223 -19.79 7.33 -19.21
CA ARG A 223 -18.64 7.92 -18.48
C ARG A 223 -17.89 9.01 -19.25
N ASN A 224 -17.88 8.95 -20.58
CA ASN A 224 -17.18 9.93 -21.41
C ASN A 224 -17.95 11.28 -21.53
N LYS A 225 -19.20 11.33 -21.04
CA LYS A 225 -20.02 12.56 -21.06
C LYS A 225 -19.86 13.40 -19.78
N ILE A 226 -19.23 12.86 -18.75
CA ILE A 226 -18.93 13.59 -17.51
C ILE A 226 -17.61 14.35 -17.64
N ASN A 227 -17.50 15.47 -16.95
CA ASN A 227 -16.31 16.34 -17.03
C ASN A 227 -15.19 15.93 -16.05
N PHE A 228 -15.03 14.63 -15.82
CA PHE A 228 -13.92 14.06 -15.04
C PHE A 228 -13.73 12.58 -15.41
N ASP A 229 -12.54 12.06 -15.21
CA ASP A 229 -12.24 10.67 -15.51
C ASP A 229 -12.72 9.75 -14.39
N ALA A 230 -13.38 8.65 -14.76
CA ALA A 230 -13.82 7.58 -13.87
C ALA A 230 -13.39 6.22 -14.43
N ASP A 231 -12.72 5.43 -13.60
CA ASP A 231 -12.11 4.16 -13.98
C ASP A 231 -12.96 2.93 -13.60
N GLY A 232 -14.13 3.17 -12.99
CA GLY A 232 -15.03 2.12 -12.53
C GLY A 232 -16.13 2.66 -11.62
N ILE A 233 -16.71 1.77 -10.84
CA ILE A 233 -17.62 2.10 -9.74
C ILE A 233 -17.09 1.52 -8.43
N VAL A 234 -17.32 2.22 -7.33
CA VAL A 234 -17.06 1.72 -5.97
C VAL A 234 -18.37 1.25 -5.38
N ILE A 235 -18.38 0.02 -4.92
CA ILE A 235 -19.54 -0.61 -4.28
C ILE A 235 -19.21 -0.74 -2.80
N LYS A 236 -20.09 -0.24 -1.93
CA LYS A 236 -19.90 -0.22 -0.47
C LYS A 236 -21.12 -0.83 0.21
N ILE A 237 -20.92 -1.58 1.29
CA ILE A 237 -22.01 -1.97 2.19
C ILE A 237 -22.56 -0.69 2.83
N ASN A 238 -23.88 -0.50 2.81
CA ASN A 238 -24.48 0.72 3.33
C ASN A 238 -24.50 0.79 4.86
N ASP A 239 -24.71 -0.32 5.56
CA ASP A 239 -24.74 -0.37 7.02
C ASP A 239 -23.35 -0.27 7.63
N ILE A 240 -23.13 0.73 8.51
CA ILE A 240 -21.82 1.00 9.13
C ILE A 240 -21.45 -0.05 10.17
N LYS A 241 -22.41 -0.63 10.87
CA LYS A 241 -22.15 -1.70 11.84
C LYS A 241 -21.59 -2.92 11.11
N ASN A 242 -22.18 -3.28 9.96
CA ASN A 242 -21.67 -4.35 9.11
C ASN A 242 -20.29 -4.02 8.53
N GLN A 243 -20.00 -2.75 8.18
CA GLN A 243 -18.65 -2.33 7.78
C GLN A 243 -17.63 -2.54 8.90
N GLU A 244 -18.00 -2.21 10.16
CA GLU A 244 -17.14 -2.39 11.33
C GLU A 244 -16.89 -3.88 11.64
N ILE A 245 -17.91 -4.74 11.51
CA ILE A 245 -17.80 -6.20 11.68
C ILE A 245 -16.86 -6.80 10.62
N LEU A 246 -17.06 -6.45 9.36
CA LEU A 246 -16.25 -6.94 8.24
C LEU A 246 -14.80 -6.48 8.34
N GLY A 247 -14.57 -5.28 8.84
CA GLY A 247 -13.25 -4.70 9.01
C GLY A 247 -12.48 -4.59 7.69
N HIS A 248 -11.18 -4.80 7.76
CA HIS A 248 -10.28 -4.63 6.62
C HIS A 248 -9.18 -5.69 6.61
N THR A 249 -8.61 -5.91 5.45
CA THR A 249 -7.33 -6.60 5.26
C THR A 249 -6.18 -5.61 5.51
N GLN A 250 -4.96 -6.03 5.33
CA GLN A 250 -3.82 -5.09 5.41
C GLN A 250 -3.79 -4.07 4.26
N LYS A 251 -4.53 -4.30 3.16
CA LYS A 251 -4.51 -3.46 1.96
C LYS A 251 -5.83 -2.79 1.65
N ALA A 252 -6.96 -3.43 1.98
CA ALA A 252 -8.28 -3.00 1.54
C ALA A 252 -9.37 -3.27 2.59
N PRO A 253 -10.42 -2.44 2.67
CA PRO A 253 -11.61 -2.74 3.44
C PRO A 253 -12.33 -3.95 2.81
N ARG A 254 -12.86 -4.87 3.66
CA ARG A 254 -13.64 -6.00 3.14
C ARG A 254 -15.05 -5.61 2.71
N TRP A 255 -15.55 -4.49 3.21
CA TRP A 255 -16.91 -3.96 2.98
C TRP A 255 -17.05 -3.09 1.73
N ALA A 256 -15.97 -2.89 0.97
CA ALA A 256 -15.99 -2.13 -0.27
C ALA A 256 -15.15 -2.82 -1.35
N ILE A 257 -15.59 -2.71 -2.61
CA ILE A 257 -14.89 -3.24 -3.78
C ILE A 257 -15.02 -2.27 -4.95
N ALA A 258 -14.01 -2.19 -5.79
CA ALA A 258 -14.01 -1.40 -7.02
C ALA A 258 -14.29 -2.30 -8.23
N LEU A 259 -15.44 -2.14 -8.89
CA LEU A 259 -15.73 -2.78 -10.18
C LEU A 259 -15.24 -1.88 -11.30
N LYS A 260 -14.15 -2.30 -11.93
CA LYS A 260 -13.46 -1.55 -12.98
C LYS A 260 -14.21 -1.59 -14.30
N PHE A 261 -14.21 -0.48 -15.03
CA PHE A 261 -14.63 -0.50 -16.43
C PHE A 261 -13.62 -1.27 -17.28
N PRO A 262 -14.03 -1.81 -18.43
CA PRO A 262 -13.09 -2.42 -19.37
C PRO A 262 -11.97 -1.44 -19.70
N ALA A 263 -10.74 -1.93 -19.65
CA ALA A 263 -9.59 -1.14 -20.05
C ALA A 263 -9.67 -0.82 -21.54
N GLU A 264 -9.19 0.37 -21.91
CA GLU A 264 -9.02 0.74 -23.30
C GLU A 264 -8.03 -0.23 -23.97
N GLU A 265 -8.40 -0.70 -25.15
CA GLU A 265 -7.58 -1.59 -25.96
C GLU A 265 -7.23 -0.91 -27.28
N ILE A 266 -5.99 -1.03 -27.71
CA ILE A 266 -5.51 -0.50 -28.99
C ILE A 266 -4.74 -1.57 -29.74
N THR A 267 -4.83 -1.51 -31.08
CA THR A 267 -4.04 -2.37 -31.96
C THR A 267 -2.72 -1.70 -32.34
N THR A 268 -1.63 -2.48 -32.39
CA THR A 268 -0.32 -2.04 -32.85
C THR A 268 0.46 -3.21 -33.44
N LYS A 269 1.61 -2.94 -34.07
CA LYS A 269 2.48 -3.98 -34.65
C LYS A 269 3.73 -4.19 -33.81
N ILE A 270 4.07 -5.46 -33.58
CA ILE A 270 5.32 -5.83 -32.91
C ILE A 270 6.51 -5.47 -33.82
N GLN A 271 7.46 -4.72 -33.27
CA GLN A 271 8.76 -4.44 -33.89
C GLN A 271 9.82 -5.45 -33.41
N SER A 272 9.87 -5.70 -32.12
CA SER A 272 10.81 -6.65 -31.51
C SER A 272 10.31 -7.18 -30.17
N LEU A 273 10.98 -8.19 -29.63
CA LEU A 273 10.83 -8.63 -28.26
C LEU A 273 12.12 -8.42 -27.48
N SER A 274 12.01 -7.96 -26.26
CA SER A 274 13.09 -7.94 -25.28
C SER A 274 12.77 -8.88 -24.14
N PHE A 275 13.81 -9.48 -23.54
CA PHE A 275 13.67 -10.41 -22.43
C PHE A 275 14.37 -9.82 -21.21
N GLN A 276 13.59 -9.38 -20.23
CA GLN A 276 14.09 -8.73 -19.03
C GLN A 276 14.35 -9.75 -17.93
N VAL A 277 15.47 -9.60 -17.24
CA VAL A 277 15.84 -10.45 -16.10
C VAL A 277 15.43 -9.75 -14.81
N GLY A 278 14.51 -10.35 -14.06
CA GLY A 278 14.09 -9.84 -12.76
C GLY A 278 15.08 -10.17 -11.63
N ARG A 279 14.87 -9.60 -10.44
CA ARG A 279 15.71 -9.82 -9.25
C ARG A 279 15.79 -11.30 -8.80
N SER A 280 14.75 -12.07 -9.08
CA SER A 280 14.72 -13.53 -8.79
C SER A 280 15.32 -14.38 -9.91
N GLY A 281 15.91 -13.74 -10.93
CA GLY A 281 16.37 -14.41 -12.15
C GLY A 281 15.26 -14.68 -13.18
N ALA A 282 14.00 -14.48 -12.85
CA ALA A 282 12.86 -14.73 -13.75
C ALA A 282 12.97 -13.91 -15.04
N ILE A 283 12.76 -14.56 -16.20
CA ILE A 283 12.80 -13.93 -17.51
C ILE A 283 11.39 -13.49 -17.88
N THR A 284 11.21 -12.19 -18.06
CA THR A 284 9.94 -11.59 -18.48
C THR A 284 10.04 -11.13 -19.93
N PRO A 285 9.26 -11.71 -20.86
CA PRO A 285 9.23 -11.24 -22.24
C PRO A 285 8.40 -9.94 -22.32
N VAL A 286 8.91 -8.98 -23.09
CA VAL A 286 8.32 -7.65 -23.29
C VAL A 286 8.28 -7.34 -24.79
N ALA A 287 7.08 -7.07 -25.30
CA ALA A 287 6.88 -6.63 -26.68
C ALA A 287 7.26 -5.15 -26.82
N ASN A 288 8.06 -4.82 -27.82
CA ASN A 288 8.35 -3.46 -28.24
C ASN A 288 7.61 -3.20 -29.56
N PHE A 289 6.94 -2.05 -29.65
CA PHE A 289 6.10 -1.68 -30.79
C PHE A 289 6.11 -0.17 -31.02
N GLU A 290 5.58 0.30 -32.13
CA GLU A 290 5.44 1.72 -32.41
C GLU A 290 4.64 2.41 -31.31
N GLU A 291 5.08 3.62 -30.93
CA GLU A 291 4.44 4.40 -29.87
C GLU A 291 2.96 4.63 -30.20
N VAL A 292 2.08 4.23 -29.30
CA VAL A 292 0.64 4.41 -29.40
C VAL A 292 0.10 5.17 -28.20
N GLN A 293 -0.98 5.91 -28.40
CA GLN A 293 -1.69 6.57 -27.32
C GLN A 293 -2.66 5.57 -26.68
N LEU A 294 -2.49 5.30 -25.38
CA LEU A 294 -3.31 4.33 -24.66
C LEU A 294 -3.66 4.86 -23.27
N ALA A 295 -4.95 5.06 -23.01
CA ALA A 295 -5.46 5.62 -21.74
C ALA A 295 -4.66 6.86 -21.31
N GLY A 296 -4.62 7.88 -22.19
CA GLY A 296 -4.00 9.18 -21.92
C GLY A 296 -2.47 9.18 -21.81
N THR A 297 -1.76 8.09 -22.13
CA THR A 297 -0.29 8.07 -22.12
C THR A 297 0.27 7.39 -23.37
N LYS A 298 1.49 7.77 -23.73
CA LYS A 298 2.25 7.14 -24.80
C LYS A 298 2.87 5.83 -24.32
N VAL A 299 2.66 4.77 -25.05
CA VAL A 299 3.11 3.42 -24.72
C VAL A 299 3.81 2.82 -25.94
N SER A 300 5.00 2.26 -25.74
CA SER A 300 5.78 1.57 -26.77
C SER A 300 6.25 0.16 -26.36
N ARG A 301 5.90 -0.25 -25.13
CA ARG A 301 6.27 -1.57 -24.60
C ARG A 301 5.13 -2.16 -23.78
N ALA A 302 4.91 -3.47 -23.89
CA ALA A 302 3.92 -4.21 -23.13
C ALA A 302 4.45 -5.57 -22.67
N THR A 303 4.11 -5.97 -21.45
CA THR A 303 4.53 -7.26 -20.91
C THR A 303 3.76 -8.42 -21.55
N LEU A 304 4.44 -9.55 -21.64
CA LEU A 304 3.84 -10.86 -21.97
C LEU A 304 3.78 -11.77 -20.74
N HIS A 305 4.00 -11.19 -19.55
CA HIS A 305 3.98 -11.82 -18.24
C HIS A 305 5.05 -12.92 -18.05
N ASN A 306 4.86 -14.09 -18.63
CA ASN A 306 5.71 -15.27 -18.45
C ASN A 306 5.82 -16.11 -19.74
N ILE A 307 6.56 -17.22 -19.66
CA ILE A 307 6.77 -18.14 -20.79
C ILE A 307 5.47 -18.78 -21.25
N GLU A 308 4.56 -19.17 -20.36
CA GLU A 308 3.29 -19.83 -20.73
C GLU A 308 2.41 -18.89 -21.55
N ARG A 309 2.32 -17.62 -21.14
CA ARG A 309 1.57 -16.59 -21.88
C ARG A 309 2.22 -16.30 -23.23
N PHE A 310 3.56 -16.25 -23.28
CA PHE A 310 4.33 -16.06 -24.50
C PHE A 310 4.08 -17.21 -25.50
N GLU A 311 4.12 -18.46 -25.05
CA GLU A 311 3.86 -19.64 -25.89
C GLU A 311 2.41 -19.69 -26.37
N TYR A 312 1.46 -19.38 -25.48
CA TYR A 312 0.02 -19.32 -25.80
C TYR A 312 -0.28 -18.28 -26.90
N LEU A 313 0.34 -17.12 -26.85
CA LEU A 313 0.12 -16.06 -27.83
C LEU A 313 0.74 -16.37 -29.20
N ASP A 314 1.70 -17.28 -29.27
CA ASP A 314 2.34 -17.73 -30.52
C ASP A 314 2.81 -16.57 -31.39
N ILE A 315 3.70 -15.74 -30.86
CA ILE A 315 4.08 -14.44 -31.41
C ILE A 315 5.09 -14.57 -32.54
N HIS A 316 4.85 -13.84 -33.63
CA HIS A 316 5.76 -13.71 -34.77
C HIS A 316 6.18 -12.24 -34.95
N TYR A 317 7.28 -12.03 -35.65
CA TYR A 317 7.70 -10.68 -36.06
C TYR A 317 6.61 -10.01 -36.91
N SER A 318 6.39 -8.72 -36.66
CA SER A 318 5.39 -7.89 -37.36
C SER A 318 3.93 -8.30 -37.10
N ASP A 319 3.66 -9.18 -36.16
CA ASP A 319 2.28 -9.49 -35.75
C ASP A 319 1.54 -8.24 -35.32
N THR A 320 0.26 -8.16 -35.69
CA THR A 320 -0.67 -7.19 -35.12
C THR A 320 -1.17 -7.70 -33.79
N ILE A 321 -0.97 -6.91 -32.74
CA ILE A 321 -1.35 -7.23 -31.36
C ILE A 321 -2.37 -6.25 -30.82
N ILE A 322 -3.16 -6.71 -29.86
CA ILE A 322 -4.00 -5.87 -29.01
C ILE A 322 -3.26 -5.65 -27.70
N VAL A 323 -3.07 -4.40 -27.33
CA VAL A 323 -2.50 -3.99 -26.03
C VAL A 323 -3.52 -3.23 -25.21
N ARG A 324 -3.45 -3.44 -23.88
CA ARG A 324 -4.21 -2.67 -22.90
C ARG A 324 -3.33 -2.40 -21.66
N LYS A 325 -3.80 -1.54 -20.76
CA LYS A 325 -3.17 -1.39 -19.44
C LYS A 325 -3.87 -2.26 -18.41
N ALA A 326 -3.16 -3.27 -17.89
CA ALA A 326 -3.63 -4.03 -16.75
C ALA A 326 -3.70 -3.13 -15.51
N GLY A 327 -4.87 -3.09 -14.85
CA GLY A 327 -5.09 -2.22 -13.69
C GLY A 327 -4.82 -0.74 -13.96
N GLU A 328 -4.90 -0.30 -15.24
CA GLU A 328 -4.66 1.08 -15.71
C GLU A 328 -3.20 1.58 -15.58
N ILE A 329 -2.28 0.71 -15.25
CA ILE A 329 -0.88 1.07 -15.00
C ILE A 329 0.06 0.35 -15.95
N ILE A 330 0.01 -0.98 -16.02
CA ILE A 330 1.00 -1.82 -16.71
C ILE A 330 0.48 -2.23 -18.08
N PRO A 331 1.13 -1.81 -19.20
CA PRO A 331 0.76 -2.28 -20.52
C PRO A 331 1.01 -3.78 -20.66
N GLU A 332 0.03 -4.52 -21.18
CA GLU A 332 0.11 -5.95 -21.45
C GLU A 332 -0.41 -6.29 -22.85
N VAL A 333 0.10 -7.36 -23.43
CA VAL A 333 -0.42 -7.92 -24.68
C VAL A 333 -1.60 -8.84 -24.39
N VAL A 334 -2.79 -8.46 -24.88
CA VAL A 334 -4.03 -9.22 -24.69
C VAL A 334 -4.10 -10.41 -25.63
N LYS A 335 -3.90 -10.16 -26.92
CA LYS A 335 -3.93 -11.19 -27.97
C LYS A 335 -3.17 -10.77 -29.22
N VAL A 336 -2.85 -11.75 -30.04
CA VAL A 336 -2.37 -11.59 -31.43
C VAL A 336 -3.57 -11.71 -32.37
N ILE A 337 -3.68 -10.82 -33.35
CA ILE A 337 -4.69 -10.92 -34.41
C ILE A 337 -4.08 -11.76 -35.53
N LYS A 338 -4.23 -13.09 -35.41
CA LYS A 338 -3.61 -14.06 -36.34
C LYS A 338 -4.12 -13.92 -37.78
N GLU A 339 -5.33 -13.40 -37.93
CA GLU A 339 -5.96 -13.13 -39.25
C GLU A 339 -5.23 -12.03 -40.04
N LEU A 340 -4.49 -11.17 -39.37
CA LEU A 340 -3.67 -10.11 -39.96
C LEU A 340 -2.18 -10.48 -40.06
N ARG A 341 -1.82 -11.73 -39.75
CA ARG A 341 -0.43 -12.19 -39.82
C ARG A 341 0.04 -12.30 -41.25
N ILE A 342 1.23 -11.78 -41.52
CA ILE A 342 1.87 -11.85 -42.82
C ILE A 342 2.28 -13.30 -43.09
N ASN A 343 1.98 -13.79 -44.29
CA ASN A 343 2.43 -15.11 -44.75
C ASN A 343 3.95 -15.21 -44.63
N ASN A 344 4.46 -16.35 -44.16
CA ASN A 344 5.88 -16.60 -43.91
C ASN A 344 6.56 -15.73 -42.82
N SER A 345 5.79 -15.11 -41.94
CA SER A 345 6.34 -14.42 -40.76
C SER A 345 7.11 -15.40 -39.85
N VAL A 346 8.26 -14.94 -39.33
CA VAL A 346 9.14 -15.76 -38.51
C VAL A 346 8.64 -15.76 -37.06
N LYS A 347 8.44 -16.97 -36.49
CA LYS A 347 8.11 -17.14 -35.08
C LYS A 347 9.26 -16.69 -34.19
N ILE A 348 8.96 -15.86 -33.18
CA ILE A 348 9.94 -15.44 -32.20
C ILE A 348 10.12 -16.58 -31.17
N LYS A 349 11.37 -16.91 -30.86
CA LYS A 349 11.70 -17.98 -29.92
C LYS A 349 12.12 -17.40 -28.58
N PHE A 350 11.71 -18.07 -27.49
CA PHE A 350 12.20 -17.74 -26.16
C PHE A 350 13.71 -18.06 -26.07
N PRO A 351 14.54 -17.22 -25.42
CA PRO A 351 15.98 -17.45 -25.34
C PRO A 351 16.31 -18.70 -24.52
N LYS A 352 17.33 -19.42 -24.92
CA LYS A 352 17.88 -20.55 -24.16
C LYS A 352 18.93 -20.11 -23.13
N PHE A 353 19.48 -18.93 -23.33
CA PHE A 353 20.53 -18.34 -22.51
C PHE A 353 20.09 -16.99 -21.96
N CYS A 354 20.61 -16.65 -20.78
CA CYS A 354 20.30 -15.38 -20.11
C CYS A 354 20.78 -14.20 -20.97
N PRO A 355 19.93 -13.22 -21.28
CA PRO A 355 20.32 -12.08 -22.10
C PRO A 355 21.33 -11.14 -21.44
N SER A 356 21.53 -11.24 -20.12
CA SER A 356 22.50 -10.43 -19.37
C SER A 356 23.85 -11.12 -19.20
N CYS A 357 23.87 -12.39 -18.77
CA CYS A 357 25.12 -13.05 -18.40
C CYS A 357 25.48 -14.26 -19.27
N GLY A 358 24.67 -14.63 -20.26
CA GLY A 358 24.92 -15.77 -21.16
C GLY A 358 24.79 -17.17 -20.53
N CYS A 359 24.47 -17.29 -19.26
CA CYS A 359 24.27 -18.59 -18.62
C CYS A 359 23.01 -19.27 -19.15
N LYS A 360 23.01 -20.61 -19.19
CA LYS A 360 21.84 -21.39 -19.58
C LYS A 360 20.68 -21.11 -18.64
N LEU A 361 19.51 -20.90 -19.21
CA LEU A 361 18.28 -20.69 -18.46
C LEU A 361 17.65 -22.02 -18.05
N GLU A 362 17.03 -22.05 -16.87
CA GLU A 362 16.37 -23.23 -16.34
C GLU A 362 14.89 -23.00 -16.09
N LYS A 363 14.07 -24.00 -16.42
CA LYS A 363 12.64 -24.02 -16.08
C LYS A 363 12.50 -24.61 -14.69
N ILE A 364 11.88 -23.85 -13.77
CA ILE A 364 11.60 -24.34 -12.44
C ILE A 364 10.30 -25.16 -12.49
N PRO A 365 10.31 -26.46 -12.18
CA PRO A 365 9.14 -27.32 -12.39
C PRO A 365 7.86 -26.87 -11.66
N ALA A 366 8.00 -26.26 -10.49
CA ALA A 366 6.89 -25.76 -9.67
C ALA A 366 6.42 -24.35 -10.05
N GLU A 367 7.09 -23.67 -10.98
CA GLU A 367 6.80 -22.28 -11.34
C GLU A 367 6.54 -22.15 -12.86
N ALA A 368 5.60 -21.27 -13.24
CA ALA A 368 5.35 -20.90 -14.63
C ALA A 368 6.45 -19.97 -15.18
N THR A 369 7.69 -20.11 -14.73
CA THR A 369 8.79 -19.19 -15.06
C THR A 369 10.06 -19.93 -15.50
N ILE A 370 10.81 -19.29 -16.39
CA ILE A 370 12.19 -19.66 -16.72
C ILE A 370 13.10 -18.65 -16.04
N LYS A 371 14.17 -19.15 -15.41
CA LYS A 371 15.07 -18.34 -14.60
C LYS A 371 16.53 -18.45 -15.02
N CYS A 372 17.25 -17.36 -14.83
CA CYS A 372 18.70 -17.36 -14.74
C CYS A 372 19.08 -17.76 -13.32
N ILE A 373 19.80 -18.87 -13.16
CA ILE A 373 20.25 -19.38 -11.86
C ILE A 373 21.62 -18.81 -11.43
N ASN A 374 22.27 -18.05 -12.32
CA ASN A 374 23.56 -17.43 -12.00
C ASN A 374 23.36 -16.28 -10.99
N ARG A 375 23.82 -16.47 -9.77
CA ARG A 375 23.75 -15.46 -8.69
C ARG A 375 24.60 -14.23 -8.95
N ASN A 376 25.63 -14.35 -9.80
CA ASN A 376 26.50 -13.26 -10.21
C ASN A 376 26.00 -12.57 -11.49
N CYS A 377 24.76 -12.86 -11.93
CA CYS A 377 24.17 -12.17 -13.06
C CYS A 377 23.95 -10.70 -12.73
N GLU A 378 24.53 -9.82 -13.52
CA GLU A 378 24.47 -8.37 -13.31
C GLU A 378 23.02 -7.85 -13.20
N ALA A 379 22.13 -8.32 -14.09
CA ALA A 379 20.73 -7.92 -14.03
C ALA A 379 20.01 -8.37 -12.74
N VAL A 380 20.33 -9.55 -12.23
CA VAL A 380 19.83 -10.04 -10.93
C VAL A 380 20.35 -9.14 -9.81
N LEU A 381 21.64 -8.83 -9.82
CA LEU A 381 22.27 -7.96 -8.83
C LEU A 381 21.67 -6.54 -8.84
N ILE A 382 21.51 -5.95 -10.03
CA ILE A 382 20.80 -4.65 -10.19
C ILE A 382 19.40 -4.72 -9.59
N GLY A 383 18.67 -5.80 -9.87
CA GLY A 383 17.32 -6.01 -9.32
C GLY A 383 17.29 -6.10 -7.80
N LEU A 384 18.25 -6.83 -7.19
CA LEU A 384 18.40 -6.95 -5.74
C LEU A 384 18.78 -5.62 -5.10
N LEU A 385 19.74 -4.89 -5.68
CA LEU A 385 20.13 -3.56 -5.19
C LEU A 385 18.97 -2.56 -5.27
N LYS A 386 18.24 -2.49 -6.38
CA LYS A 386 17.03 -1.67 -6.53
C LYS A 386 15.98 -2.00 -5.48
N HIS A 387 15.81 -3.27 -5.17
CA HIS A 387 14.87 -3.72 -4.15
C HIS A 387 15.33 -3.30 -2.75
N TRP A 388 16.60 -3.54 -2.42
CA TRP A 388 17.19 -3.18 -1.13
C TRP A 388 17.06 -1.69 -0.84
N VAL A 389 17.41 -0.82 -1.80
CA VAL A 389 17.37 0.63 -1.59
C VAL A 389 15.97 1.24 -1.66
N SER A 390 14.96 0.45 -2.04
CA SER A 390 13.60 0.94 -2.23
C SER A 390 13.00 1.53 -0.94
N LYS A 391 12.01 2.43 -1.09
CA LYS A 391 11.30 3.07 0.03
C LYS A 391 10.68 2.05 1.00
N SER A 392 10.22 0.93 0.48
CA SER A 392 9.59 -0.16 1.27
C SER A 392 10.59 -1.05 2.00
N ALA A 393 11.86 -0.97 1.67
CA ALA A 393 12.96 -1.67 2.33
C ALA A 393 13.85 -0.67 3.08
N MET A 394 15.09 -0.46 2.66
CA MET A 394 16.06 0.39 3.38
C MET A 394 15.87 1.88 3.18
N ASN A 395 15.04 2.32 2.22
CA ASN A 395 14.69 3.71 1.93
C ASN A 395 15.93 4.63 1.75
N ILE A 396 16.85 4.22 0.87
CA ILE A 396 18.06 5.01 0.57
C ILE A 396 17.74 5.94 -0.59
N ASP A 397 17.42 7.19 -0.25
CA ASP A 397 17.15 8.23 -1.25
C ASP A 397 18.40 8.60 -2.04
N GLY A 398 18.20 8.97 -3.31
CA GLY A 398 19.30 9.32 -4.22
C GLY A 398 19.96 8.14 -4.92
N LEU A 399 19.76 6.89 -4.47
CA LEU A 399 20.32 5.70 -5.12
C LEU A 399 19.37 5.10 -6.15
N GLY A 400 19.16 5.82 -7.25
CA GLY A 400 18.32 5.38 -8.37
C GLY A 400 19.02 4.35 -9.27
N ALA A 401 18.26 3.77 -10.23
CA ALA A 401 18.74 2.76 -11.15
C ALA A 401 20.04 3.13 -11.89
N LYS A 402 20.12 4.36 -12.39
CA LYS A 402 21.31 4.84 -13.12
C LYS A 402 22.58 4.91 -12.26
N ILE A 403 22.44 5.32 -11.00
CA ILE A 403 23.57 5.39 -10.07
C ILE A 403 24.02 3.98 -9.67
N ILE A 404 23.08 3.05 -9.48
CA ILE A 404 23.42 1.64 -9.22
C ILE A 404 24.19 1.05 -10.40
N GLU A 405 23.77 1.31 -11.63
CA GLU A 405 24.46 0.87 -12.85
C GLU A 405 25.89 1.47 -12.93
N GLN A 406 26.04 2.77 -12.71
CA GLN A 406 27.36 3.41 -12.67
C GLN A 406 28.27 2.85 -11.57
N LEU A 407 27.75 2.55 -10.37
CA LEU A 407 28.51 1.95 -9.29
C LEU A 407 29.01 0.54 -9.63
N LEU A 408 28.20 -0.25 -10.33
CA LEU A 408 28.56 -1.59 -10.81
C LEU A 408 29.60 -1.53 -11.95
N GLU A 409 29.39 -0.66 -12.94
CA GLU A 409 30.34 -0.43 -14.05
C GLU A 409 31.71 0.03 -13.52
N ALA A 410 31.70 0.94 -12.55
CA ALA A 410 32.92 1.41 -11.87
C ALA A 410 33.51 0.38 -10.89
N LYS A 411 32.88 -0.81 -10.74
CA LYS A 411 33.28 -1.88 -9.81
C LYS A 411 33.38 -1.44 -8.34
N LEU A 412 32.66 -0.40 -7.97
CA LEU A 412 32.63 0.12 -6.59
C LEU A 412 31.74 -0.72 -5.67
N ILE A 413 30.78 -1.44 -6.22
CA ILE A 413 29.89 -2.39 -5.52
C ILE A 413 29.80 -3.70 -6.30
N ARG A 414 29.69 -4.82 -5.58
CA ARG A 414 29.48 -6.18 -6.12
C ARG A 414 28.32 -6.90 -5.44
N ASN A 415 27.87 -6.39 -4.31
CA ASN A 415 26.75 -6.92 -3.53
C ASN A 415 26.12 -5.79 -2.68
N ILE A 416 25.08 -6.12 -1.96
CA ILE A 416 24.33 -5.16 -1.13
C ILE A 416 25.20 -4.54 -0.03
N SER A 417 26.11 -5.33 0.59
CA SER A 417 26.92 -4.85 1.73
C SER A 417 27.94 -3.79 1.31
N ASP A 418 28.37 -3.77 0.04
CA ASP A 418 29.34 -2.82 -0.47
C ASP A 418 28.78 -1.39 -0.50
N LEU A 419 27.44 -1.22 -0.51
CA LEU A 419 26.81 0.10 -0.39
C LEU A 419 27.27 0.83 0.88
N TYR A 420 27.50 0.10 1.95
CA TYR A 420 27.92 0.64 3.26
C TYR A 420 29.43 0.92 3.36
N THR A 421 30.19 0.66 2.28
CA THR A 421 31.61 1.00 2.15
C THR A 421 31.88 2.18 1.24
N LEU A 422 30.82 2.76 0.68
CA LEU A 422 30.92 3.93 -0.17
C LEU A 422 31.32 5.17 0.65
N ASN A 423 32.19 5.98 0.07
CA ASN A 423 32.66 7.23 0.66
C ASN A 423 32.69 8.35 -0.39
N TYR A 424 32.94 9.57 0.05
CA TYR A 424 32.96 10.75 -0.82
C TYR A 424 33.94 10.60 -1.99
N GLU A 425 35.17 10.12 -1.73
CA GLU A 425 36.25 9.98 -2.72
C GLU A 425 35.91 9.02 -3.86
N LYS A 426 35.11 7.98 -3.57
CA LYS A 426 34.62 7.03 -4.56
C LYS A 426 33.49 7.63 -5.39
N LEU A 427 32.56 8.36 -4.75
CA LEU A 427 31.35 8.85 -5.39
C LEU A 427 31.58 10.08 -6.26
N ILE A 428 32.55 10.95 -5.92
CA ILE A 428 32.86 12.15 -6.70
C ILE A 428 33.39 11.84 -8.12
N LYS A 429 33.85 10.63 -8.34
CA LYS A 429 34.33 10.15 -9.63
C LYS A 429 33.21 9.74 -10.58
N LEU A 430 31.97 9.62 -10.09
CA LEU A 430 30.82 9.25 -10.90
C LEU A 430 30.27 10.46 -11.65
N GLU A 431 29.80 10.22 -12.89
CA GLU A 431 29.20 11.26 -13.70
C GLU A 431 27.94 11.85 -13.05
N ARG A 432 27.81 13.17 -13.12
CA ARG A 432 26.66 13.94 -12.63
C ARG A 432 26.39 13.80 -11.13
N MET A 433 27.40 13.46 -10.34
CA MET A 433 27.33 13.44 -8.88
C MET A 433 27.95 14.71 -8.30
N GLY A 434 27.10 15.69 -7.96
CA GLY A 434 27.52 16.91 -7.27
C GLY A 434 27.68 16.70 -5.77
N GLU A 435 28.48 17.54 -5.10
CA GLU A 435 28.81 17.46 -3.68
C GLU A 435 27.58 17.26 -2.78
N LYS A 436 26.56 18.13 -2.94
CA LYS A 436 25.31 18.03 -2.16
C LYS A 436 24.60 16.67 -2.33
N SER A 437 24.59 16.13 -3.56
CA SER A 437 23.98 14.82 -3.85
C SER A 437 24.74 13.68 -3.19
N ILE A 438 26.08 13.76 -3.19
CA ILE A 438 26.95 12.77 -2.53
C ILE A 438 26.70 12.78 -1.02
N LEU A 439 26.71 13.96 -0.38
CA LEU A 439 26.49 14.08 1.06
C LEU A 439 25.09 13.55 1.46
N ASN A 440 24.06 13.88 0.69
CA ASN A 440 22.71 13.38 0.93
C ASN A 440 22.64 11.85 0.78
N LEU A 441 23.29 11.29 -0.24
CA LEU A 441 23.34 9.84 -0.47
C LEU A 441 24.04 9.12 0.69
N LEU A 442 25.22 9.58 1.11
CA LEU A 442 25.96 9.00 2.24
C LEU A 442 25.16 9.08 3.54
N LYS A 443 24.49 10.20 3.80
CA LYS A 443 23.56 10.33 4.93
C LYS A 443 22.38 9.36 4.83
N GLY A 444 21.83 9.19 3.63
CA GLY A 444 20.75 8.21 3.37
C GLY A 444 21.20 6.78 3.64
N ILE A 445 22.40 6.40 3.21
CA ILE A 445 23.00 5.08 3.47
C ILE A 445 23.18 4.87 4.98
N GLU A 446 23.73 5.84 5.71
CA GLU A 446 23.94 5.72 7.15
C GLU A 446 22.61 5.60 7.91
N ASN A 447 21.65 6.47 7.60
CA ASN A 447 20.31 6.41 8.20
C ASN A 447 19.58 5.09 7.94
N SER A 448 19.88 4.42 6.82
CA SER A 448 19.23 3.16 6.46
C SER A 448 19.58 2.02 7.43
N LYS A 449 20.72 2.08 8.11
CA LYS A 449 21.12 1.08 9.12
C LYS A 449 20.09 0.95 10.25
N ASN A 450 19.40 2.05 10.57
CA ASN A 450 18.38 2.12 11.62
C ASN A 450 16.96 1.76 11.15
N GLN A 451 16.79 1.20 9.95
CA GLN A 451 15.48 0.73 9.51
C GLN A 451 14.99 -0.44 10.36
N LEU A 452 13.67 -0.52 10.51
CA LEU A 452 13.01 -1.59 11.27
C LEU A 452 13.37 -2.99 10.73
N TRP A 453 13.48 -3.97 11.61
CA TRP A 453 13.81 -5.36 11.27
C TRP A 453 12.95 -5.92 10.12
N LYS A 454 11.64 -5.69 10.14
CA LYS A 454 10.71 -6.12 9.06
C LYS A 454 11.05 -5.55 7.68
N LYS A 455 11.61 -4.33 7.62
CA LYS A 455 12.03 -3.70 6.36
C LYS A 455 13.35 -4.29 5.86
N LYS A 456 14.27 -4.59 6.76
CA LYS A 456 15.53 -5.25 6.46
C LYS A 456 15.30 -6.67 5.94
N LEU A 457 14.43 -7.45 6.60
CA LEU A 457 14.05 -8.79 6.15
C LEU A 457 13.40 -8.75 4.76
N TYR A 458 12.46 -7.84 4.54
CA TYR A 458 11.86 -7.64 3.22
C TYR A 458 12.90 -7.25 2.17
N GLY A 459 13.87 -6.40 2.55
CA GLY A 459 14.96 -5.91 1.68
C GLY A 459 15.90 -7.02 1.18
N LEU A 460 16.09 -8.11 1.94
CA LEU A 460 16.90 -9.27 1.51
C LEU A 460 16.34 -9.93 0.24
N GLY A 461 15.09 -9.67 -0.12
CA GLY A 461 14.49 -10.13 -1.38
C GLY A 461 14.24 -11.64 -1.43
N ILE A 462 14.11 -12.30 -0.29
CA ILE A 462 13.76 -13.73 -0.20
C ILE A 462 12.44 -13.97 -0.95
N ASN A 463 12.40 -15.01 -1.78
CA ASN A 463 11.21 -15.35 -2.55
C ASN A 463 10.02 -15.57 -1.61
N HIS A 464 8.82 -15.18 -2.07
CA HIS A 464 7.55 -15.26 -1.33
C HIS A 464 7.49 -14.43 -0.03
N ILE A 465 8.57 -13.77 0.39
CA ILE A 465 8.59 -12.86 1.54
C ILE A 465 8.22 -11.44 1.09
N GLY A 466 6.93 -11.13 1.14
CA GLY A 466 6.41 -9.77 0.95
C GLY A 466 6.50 -8.93 2.24
N GLN A 467 6.12 -7.65 2.18
CA GLN A 467 6.14 -6.75 3.35
C GLN A 467 5.28 -7.28 4.51
N VAL A 468 4.13 -7.88 4.19
CA VAL A 468 3.19 -8.46 5.15
C VAL A 468 3.81 -9.68 5.84
N THR A 469 4.34 -10.60 5.05
CA THR A 469 5.00 -11.82 5.54
C THR A 469 6.20 -11.45 6.40
N ALA A 470 7.03 -10.50 5.95
CA ALA A 470 8.17 -10.00 6.74
C ALA A 470 7.71 -9.41 8.09
N LYS A 471 6.62 -8.61 8.11
CA LYS A 471 6.06 -8.09 9.36
C LYS A 471 5.61 -9.21 10.30
N ASN A 472 4.88 -10.21 9.79
CA ASN A 472 4.37 -11.32 10.60
C ASN A 472 5.53 -12.17 11.17
N ILE A 473 6.57 -12.43 10.37
CA ILE A 473 7.79 -13.13 10.80
C ILE A 473 8.49 -12.33 11.92
N CYS A 474 8.72 -11.04 11.73
CA CYS A 474 9.43 -10.19 12.69
C CYS A 474 8.65 -9.96 14.00
N ASN A 475 7.34 -10.17 14.01
CA ASN A 475 6.55 -10.17 15.25
C ASN A 475 6.76 -11.46 16.07
N LYS A 476 7.19 -12.57 15.45
CA LYS A 476 7.42 -13.86 16.11
C LYS A 476 8.91 -14.08 16.44
N PHE A 477 9.81 -13.62 15.58
CA PHE A 477 11.25 -13.79 15.69
C PHE A 477 11.93 -12.43 15.88
N ASN A 478 12.70 -12.31 16.97
CA ASN A 478 13.34 -11.05 17.33
C ASN A 478 14.57 -10.72 16.49
N CYS A 479 15.25 -11.74 15.95
CA CYS A 479 16.45 -11.58 15.14
C CYS A 479 16.49 -12.59 13.99
N ILE A 480 17.44 -12.41 13.09
CA ILE A 480 17.61 -13.29 11.92
C ILE A 480 18.16 -14.67 12.31
N GLU A 481 18.88 -14.77 13.41
CA GLU A 481 19.41 -16.03 13.95
C GLU A 481 18.26 -16.95 14.39
N ASP A 482 17.29 -16.44 15.12
CA ASP A 482 16.09 -17.17 15.54
C ASP A 482 15.28 -17.64 14.33
N LEU A 483 15.16 -16.77 13.31
CA LEU A 483 14.48 -17.11 12.06
C LEU A 483 15.23 -18.19 11.29
N LYS A 484 16.57 -18.12 11.22
CA LYS A 484 17.41 -19.12 10.59
C LYS A 484 17.25 -20.48 11.28
N GLU A 485 17.34 -20.51 12.59
CA GLU A 485 17.18 -21.73 13.40
C GLU A 485 15.79 -22.36 13.14
N ALA A 486 14.73 -21.56 13.19
CA ALA A 486 13.38 -22.04 12.91
C ALA A 486 13.25 -22.58 11.47
N SER A 487 13.87 -21.92 10.49
CA SER A 487 13.79 -22.31 9.07
C SER A 487 14.50 -23.61 8.77
N LEU A 488 15.62 -23.90 9.44
CA LEU A 488 16.44 -25.08 9.18
C LEU A 488 16.05 -26.27 10.06
N ASN A 489 15.76 -26.02 11.35
CA ASN A 489 15.65 -27.08 12.37
C ASN A 489 14.24 -27.24 12.93
N ASN A 490 13.36 -26.21 12.85
CA ASN A 490 12.03 -26.27 13.46
C ASN A 490 10.96 -25.52 12.64
N PRO A 491 10.61 -26.02 11.42
CA PRO A 491 9.67 -25.35 10.52
C PRO A 491 8.25 -25.24 11.09
N ASN A 492 7.88 -26.05 12.08
CA ASN A 492 6.57 -25.96 12.73
C ASN A 492 6.35 -24.60 13.41
N LYS A 493 7.39 -23.95 13.92
CA LYS A 493 7.28 -22.60 14.48
C LYS A 493 6.89 -21.55 13.43
N LEU A 494 7.23 -21.78 12.16
CA LEU A 494 6.85 -20.92 11.05
C LEU A 494 5.39 -21.15 10.64
N MET A 495 4.90 -22.41 10.67
CA MET A 495 3.50 -22.74 10.36
C MET A 495 2.50 -22.10 11.32
N GLU A 496 2.90 -21.80 12.55
CA GLU A 496 2.06 -21.07 13.52
C GLU A 496 1.76 -19.63 13.10
N ILE A 497 2.52 -19.07 12.16
CA ILE A 497 2.37 -17.69 11.71
C ILE A 497 1.30 -17.63 10.62
N ASN A 498 0.26 -16.82 10.84
CA ASN A 498 -0.81 -16.67 9.87
C ASN A 498 -0.30 -16.17 8.50
N GLY A 499 -0.61 -16.93 7.45
CA GLY A 499 -0.23 -16.64 6.07
C GLY A 499 1.15 -17.19 5.67
N ILE A 500 1.76 -18.06 6.47
CA ILE A 500 2.95 -18.83 6.08
C ILE A 500 2.52 -20.27 5.74
N GLY A 501 2.80 -20.67 4.51
CA GLY A 501 2.62 -22.03 4.00
C GLY A 501 3.94 -22.65 3.57
N ASP A 502 3.86 -23.88 3.06
CA ASP A 502 5.03 -24.68 2.68
C ASP A 502 5.96 -23.97 1.68
N GLU A 503 5.42 -23.23 0.72
CA GLU A 503 6.23 -22.48 -0.26
C GLU A 503 7.13 -21.41 0.38
N ILE A 504 6.64 -20.74 1.43
CA ILE A 504 7.41 -19.72 2.16
C ILE A 504 8.49 -20.38 3.01
N ILE A 505 8.16 -21.50 3.66
CA ILE A 505 9.09 -22.29 4.48
C ILE A 505 10.24 -22.81 3.62
N GLU A 506 9.93 -23.39 2.46
CA GLU A 506 10.94 -23.89 1.54
C GLU A 506 11.83 -22.75 0.99
N SER A 507 11.24 -21.60 0.71
CA SER A 507 11.99 -20.40 0.28
C SER A 507 12.95 -19.90 1.35
N LEU A 508 12.53 -19.88 2.61
CA LEU A 508 13.38 -19.50 3.75
C LEU A 508 14.50 -20.51 3.94
N LYS A 509 14.17 -21.82 3.94
CA LYS A 509 15.15 -22.92 4.08
C LYS A 509 16.23 -22.84 3.02
N THR A 510 15.83 -22.83 1.73
CA THR A 510 16.76 -22.71 0.59
C THR A 510 17.64 -21.46 0.69
N TRP A 511 17.05 -20.34 1.17
CA TRP A 511 17.80 -19.10 1.31
C TRP A 511 18.87 -19.18 2.41
N PHE A 512 18.56 -19.78 3.57
CA PHE A 512 19.49 -19.94 4.69
C PHE A 512 20.50 -21.08 4.50
N GLU A 513 20.24 -22.06 3.65
CA GLU A 513 21.20 -23.09 3.24
C GLU A 513 22.32 -22.52 2.35
N SER A 514 22.12 -21.35 1.76
CA SER A 514 23.10 -20.71 0.90
C SER A 514 24.22 -20.05 1.71
N GLU A 515 25.45 -20.53 1.57
CA GLU A 515 26.64 -19.94 2.19
C GLU A 515 26.86 -18.48 1.79
N ASP A 516 26.58 -18.12 0.52
CA ASP A 516 26.69 -16.74 0.04
C ASP A 516 25.73 -15.80 0.78
N ASN A 517 24.50 -16.25 1.06
CA ASN A 517 23.53 -15.45 1.79
C ASN A 517 23.93 -15.28 3.26
N ILE A 518 24.47 -16.33 3.88
CA ILE A 518 25.01 -16.26 5.25
C ILE A 518 26.22 -15.31 5.31
N LYS A 519 27.09 -15.38 4.31
CA LYS A 519 28.23 -14.45 4.18
C LYS A 519 27.74 -13.01 4.01
N LEU A 520 26.71 -12.79 3.20
CA LEU A 520 26.11 -11.47 3.02
C LEU A 520 25.56 -10.90 4.34
N ILE A 521 24.84 -11.70 5.14
CA ILE A 521 24.36 -11.27 6.47
C ILE A 521 25.55 -10.86 7.33
N ARG A 522 26.60 -11.69 7.42
CA ARG A 522 27.79 -11.39 8.21
C ARG A 522 28.44 -10.08 7.79
N MET A 523 28.63 -9.88 6.49
CA MET A 523 29.17 -8.62 5.95
C MET A 523 28.30 -7.41 6.28
N LEU A 524 26.98 -7.55 6.27
CA LEU A 524 26.05 -6.49 6.64
C LEU A 524 26.13 -6.17 8.14
N TYR A 525 26.26 -7.18 9.01
CA TYR A 525 26.51 -6.98 10.44
C TYR A 525 27.81 -6.21 10.69
N GLU A 526 28.91 -6.60 10.04
CA GLU A 526 30.21 -5.89 10.12
C GLU A 526 30.12 -4.43 9.70
N ARG A 527 29.13 -4.07 8.86
CA ARG A 527 28.85 -2.70 8.41
C ARG A 527 27.82 -1.96 9.28
N GLY A 528 27.36 -2.58 10.38
CA GLY A 528 26.41 -1.98 11.32
C GLY A 528 24.94 -2.13 10.93
N VAL A 529 24.60 -3.01 9.97
CA VAL A 529 23.20 -3.31 9.63
C VAL A 529 22.74 -4.52 10.46
N LEU A 530 22.08 -4.26 11.58
CA LEU A 530 21.62 -5.29 12.50
C LEU A 530 20.22 -5.81 12.09
N PHE A 531 20.05 -7.13 12.02
CA PHE A 531 18.79 -7.79 11.65
C PHE A 531 18.05 -8.27 12.90
N GLN A 532 17.65 -7.32 13.72
CA GLN A 532 16.92 -7.57 14.96
C GLN A 532 15.94 -6.46 15.25
N ASN A 533 14.95 -6.73 16.10
CA ASN A 533 14.13 -5.68 16.69
C ASN A 533 15.03 -4.76 17.52
N GLU A 534 14.70 -3.47 17.58
CA GLU A 534 15.37 -2.57 18.51
C GLU A 534 15.29 -3.18 19.90
N ILE A 535 16.43 -3.41 20.51
CA ILE A 535 16.48 -3.69 21.94
C ILE A 535 16.10 -2.35 22.54
N ASP A 536 14.88 -2.24 23.09
CA ASP A 536 14.60 -1.14 24.03
C ASP A 536 15.80 -1.12 24.99
N GLU A 537 16.51 0.01 25.07
CA GLU A 537 17.64 0.19 26.01
C GLU A 537 17.21 0.09 27.48
N ASN A 538 15.95 -0.11 27.73
CA ASN A 538 15.43 -0.80 28.89
C ASN A 538 15.17 -2.27 28.45
N PRO A 539 16.07 -3.21 28.74
CA PRO A 539 15.71 -4.60 28.69
C PRO A 539 14.58 -4.75 29.71
N ILE A 540 13.34 -4.78 29.23
CA ILE A 540 12.28 -5.44 29.96
C ILE A 540 12.73 -6.90 29.92
N THR A 541 13.68 -7.24 30.81
CA THR A 541 13.83 -8.61 31.26
C THR A 541 12.40 -9.10 31.39
N HIS A 542 12.09 -10.26 30.85
CA HIS A 542 10.87 -11.00 31.17
C HIS A 542 10.92 -11.23 32.70
N ILE A 543 10.68 -10.16 33.43
CA ILE A 543 10.36 -10.26 34.83
C ILE A 543 8.95 -10.84 34.75
N GLU A 544 8.86 -12.13 35.07
CA GLU A 544 7.57 -12.78 35.29
C GLU A 544 6.84 -12.03 36.37
N ASN A 545 6.19 -10.93 36.02
CA ASN A 545 5.26 -10.28 36.90
C ASN A 545 4.03 -11.18 36.94
N ASN A 546 3.93 -11.99 37.96
CA ASN A 546 2.83 -12.94 38.18
C ASN A 546 1.44 -12.29 38.12
N GLU A 547 1.33 -10.96 38.31
CA GLU A 547 0.07 -10.23 38.31
C GLU A 547 -0.38 -9.78 36.90
N ILE A 548 0.54 -9.67 35.92
CA ILE A 548 0.23 -9.25 34.54
C ILE A 548 0.39 -10.41 33.57
N ASN A 549 1.35 -11.30 33.82
CA ASN A 549 1.66 -12.41 32.92
C ASN A 549 0.44 -13.33 32.75
N LYS A 550 0.11 -13.65 31.49
CA LYS A 550 -1.04 -14.46 31.05
C LYS A 550 -2.42 -13.88 31.42
N LYS A 551 -2.51 -12.65 31.92
CA LYS A 551 -3.77 -11.97 32.22
C LYS A 551 -4.31 -11.24 31.02
N VAL A 552 -5.64 -11.16 30.91
CA VAL A 552 -6.36 -10.54 29.81
C VAL A 552 -6.95 -9.21 30.24
N PHE A 553 -6.55 -8.15 29.57
CA PHE A 553 -6.92 -6.77 29.87
C PHE A 553 -7.85 -6.18 28.83
N VAL A 554 -8.72 -5.27 29.23
CA VAL A 554 -9.46 -4.38 28.34
C VAL A 554 -9.28 -2.94 28.83
N LEU A 555 -9.06 -2.00 27.92
CA LEU A 555 -8.93 -0.59 28.24
C LEU A 555 -10.21 0.17 27.82
N THR A 556 -10.67 1.10 28.67
CA THR A 556 -11.81 1.97 28.38
C THR A 556 -11.58 3.37 28.94
N GLY A 557 -12.12 4.39 28.25
CA GLY A 557 -11.91 5.79 28.64
C GLY A 557 -10.61 6.38 28.06
N THR A 558 -10.36 7.65 28.39
CA THR A 558 -9.15 8.39 28.01
C THR A 558 -8.11 8.26 29.11
N MET A 559 -6.94 7.79 28.79
CA MET A 559 -5.81 7.66 29.71
C MET A 559 -5.08 8.99 29.82
N LYS A 560 -4.53 9.31 30.99
CA LYS A 560 -3.88 10.60 31.27
C LYS A 560 -2.37 10.58 31.03
N SER A 561 -1.73 9.48 31.46
CA SER A 561 -0.26 9.40 31.50
C SER A 561 0.36 8.82 30.23
N PHE A 562 -0.37 7.95 29.53
CA PHE A 562 0.10 7.27 28.32
C PHE A 562 -0.99 7.20 27.26
N SER A 563 -0.59 7.17 25.98
CA SER A 563 -1.53 6.82 24.92
C SER A 563 -2.03 5.38 25.08
N ARG A 564 -3.21 5.09 24.54
CA ARG A 564 -3.77 3.73 24.56
C ARG A 564 -2.80 2.69 23.97
N GLU A 565 -2.11 3.04 22.89
CA GLU A 565 -1.13 2.18 22.22
C GLU A 565 0.10 1.93 23.10
N GLN A 566 0.59 2.96 23.78
CA GLN A 566 1.71 2.81 24.71
C GLN A 566 1.37 1.90 25.90
N LEU A 567 0.14 1.99 26.44
CA LEU A 567 -0.29 1.09 27.50
C LEU A 567 -0.47 -0.35 27.00
N ILE A 568 -1.00 -0.55 25.80
CA ILE A 568 -1.08 -1.87 25.16
C ILE A 568 0.31 -2.48 25.06
N THR A 569 1.27 -1.76 24.49
CA THR A 569 2.66 -2.22 24.34
C THR A 569 3.29 -2.56 25.71
N LYS A 570 3.02 -1.74 26.75
CA LYS A 570 3.54 -2.02 28.10
C LYS A 570 2.92 -3.29 28.70
N ILE A 571 1.60 -3.45 28.66
CA ILE A 571 0.92 -4.65 29.18
C ILE A 571 1.38 -5.91 28.44
N GLU A 572 1.48 -5.86 27.10
CA GLU A 572 1.94 -6.98 26.29
C GLU A 572 3.42 -7.29 26.54
N GLY A 573 4.25 -6.27 26.79
CA GLY A 573 5.65 -6.42 27.18
C GLY A 573 5.85 -7.16 28.50
N TYR A 574 4.89 -7.11 29.43
CA TYR A 574 4.88 -7.89 30.68
C TYR A 574 4.13 -9.23 30.56
N GLY A 575 3.85 -9.72 29.35
CA GLY A 575 3.20 -11.01 29.08
C GLY A 575 1.68 -11.02 29.24
N GLY A 576 1.05 -9.85 29.40
CA GLY A 576 -0.41 -9.70 29.38
C GLY A 576 -0.99 -9.68 27.97
N GLN A 577 -2.28 -9.93 27.83
CA GLN A 577 -3.01 -9.82 26.57
C GLN A 577 -4.04 -8.71 26.62
N VAL A 578 -4.13 -7.87 25.59
CA VAL A 578 -5.12 -6.81 25.53
C VAL A 578 -6.19 -7.12 24.48
N LYS A 579 -7.47 -7.10 24.90
CA LYS A 579 -8.63 -7.28 24.02
C LYS A 579 -9.46 -6.01 23.89
N ASN A 580 -10.18 -5.92 22.78
CA ASN A 580 -11.00 -4.74 22.47
C ASN A 580 -12.43 -4.80 23.06
N SER A 581 -12.90 -5.96 23.50
CA SER A 581 -14.27 -6.16 24.01
C SER A 581 -14.28 -6.87 25.36
N ILE A 582 -15.28 -6.58 26.18
CA ILE A 582 -15.52 -7.22 27.47
C ILE A 582 -16.26 -8.55 27.25
N SER A 583 -15.71 -9.63 27.84
CA SER A 583 -16.30 -10.97 27.88
C SER A 583 -16.00 -11.62 29.26
N LYS A 584 -16.59 -12.80 29.54
CA LYS A 584 -16.36 -13.52 30.81
C LYS A 584 -14.89 -13.91 31.07
N ASN A 585 -14.05 -13.90 30.03
CA ASN A 585 -12.63 -14.30 30.10
C ASN A 585 -11.70 -13.09 30.19
N ILE A 586 -12.14 -11.96 30.71
CA ILE A 586 -11.33 -10.77 30.95
C ILE A 586 -10.99 -10.69 32.43
N ASP A 587 -9.70 -10.65 32.76
CA ASP A 587 -9.22 -10.54 34.13
C ASP A 587 -9.37 -9.11 34.67
N TYR A 588 -9.02 -8.11 33.85
CA TYR A 588 -9.01 -6.71 34.30
C TYR A 588 -9.59 -5.75 33.26
N LEU A 589 -10.39 -4.79 33.70
CA LEU A 589 -10.78 -3.62 32.94
C LEU A 589 -9.98 -2.41 33.45
N ILE A 590 -9.16 -1.81 32.61
CA ILE A 590 -8.45 -0.57 32.91
C ILE A 590 -9.34 0.61 32.53
N VAL A 591 -9.57 1.50 33.50
CA VAL A 591 -10.51 2.61 33.37
C VAL A 591 -9.77 3.94 33.45
N GLY A 592 -9.82 4.70 32.34
CA GLY A 592 -9.44 6.11 32.29
C GLY A 592 -10.63 7.05 32.45
N ASP A 593 -10.42 8.33 32.22
CA ASP A 593 -11.47 9.35 32.28
C ASP A 593 -12.59 9.10 31.26
N LYS A 594 -13.82 9.42 31.63
CA LYS A 594 -15.02 9.27 30.76
C LYS A 594 -15.22 7.83 30.25
N ALA A 595 -15.05 6.84 31.09
CA ALA A 595 -15.31 5.46 30.76
C ALA A 595 -16.76 5.24 30.29
N GLY A 596 -16.90 4.58 29.12
CA GLY A 596 -18.19 4.34 28.48
C GLY A 596 -18.84 3.00 28.86
N SER A 597 -19.70 2.46 27.98
CA SER A 597 -20.51 1.24 28.17
C SER A 597 -19.74 -0.02 28.57
N LYS A 598 -18.43 -0.08 28.38
CA LYS A 598 -17.57 -1.20 28.78
C LYS A 598 -17.49 -1.30 30.33
N LEU A 599 -17.52 -0.17 31.04
CA LEU A 599 -17.50 -0.15 32.50
C LEU A 599 -18.77 -0.80 33.09
N GLU A 600 -19.95 -0.48 32.55
CA GLU A 600 -21.21 -1.08 32.94
C GLU A 600 -21.26 -2.58 32.68
N LYS A 601 -20.73 -3.01 31.51
CA LYS A 601 -20.62 -4.44 31.18
C LYS A 601 -19.68 -5.18 32.13
N ALA A 602 -18.53 -4.59 32.46
CA ALA A 602 -17.55 -5.19 33.37
C ALA A 602 -18.14 -5.38 34.78
N LYS A 603 -18.86 -4.37 35.29
CA LYS A 603 -19.57 -4.47 36.58
C LYS A 603 -20.59 -5.61 36.60
N LYS A 604 -21.36 -5.78 35.49
CA LYS A 604 -22.34 -6.87 35.35
C LYS A 604 -21.70 -8.26 35.27
N LEU A 605 -20.49 -8.36 34.76
CA LEU A 605 -19.76 -9.62 34.58
C LEU A 605 -18.81 -9.93 35.75
N GLY A 606 -18.69 -9.03 36.75
CA GLY A 606 -17.78 -9.22 37.87
C GLY A 606 -16.29 -9.11 37.52
N THR A 607 -15.96 -8.44 36.39
CA THR A 607 -14.56 -8.25 35.96
C THR A 607 -13.87 -7.28 36.93
N ASN A 608 -12.62 -7.55 37.30
CA ASN A 608 -11.84 -6.65 38.16
C ASN A 608 -11.58 -5.32 37.42
N ILE A 609 -11.86 -4.21 38.11
CA ILE A 609 -11.72 -2.86 37.57
C ILE A 609 -10.49 -2.21 38.19
N LEU A 610 -9.56 -1.76 37.39
CA LEU A 610 -8.36 -1.02 37.80
C LEU A 610 -8.38 0.38 37.19
N LYS A 611 -8.00 1.39 37.96
CA LYS A 611 -7.70 2.72 37.44
C LYS A 611 -6.32 2.75 36.77
N GLU A 612 -6.10 3.72 35.91
CA GLU A 612 -4.80 3.91 35.24
C GLU A 612 -3.63 3.97 36.23
N GLU A 613 -3.81 4.68 37.36
CA GLU A 613 -2.80 4.82 38.42
C GLU A 613 -2.48 3.46 39.11
N GLU A 614 -3.46 2.60 39.25
CA GLU A 614 -3.30 1.27 39.86
C GLU A 614 -2.56 0.35 38.88
N LEU A 615 -2.89 0.41 37.58
CA LEU A 615 -2.12 -0.29 36.56
C LEU A 615 -0.66 0.17 36.52
N LEU A 616 -0.40 1.49 36.59
CA LEU A 616 0.94 2.03 36.62
C LEU A 616 1.74 1.58 37.86
N LYS A 617 1.10 1.44 39.02
CA LYS A 617 1.71 0.86 40.22
C LYS A 617 2.07 -0.61 39.99
N LEU A 618 1.19 -1.41 39.35
CA LEU A 618 1.46 -2.79 38.99
C LEU A 618 2.63 -2.91 38.01
N LEU A 619 2.75 -1.94 37.10
CA LEU A 619 3.86 -1.87 36.16
C LEU A 619 5.17 -1.35 36.78
N SER A 620 5.10 -0.54 37.87
CA SER A 620 6.25 0.11 38.51
C SER A 620 6.82 -0.64 39.72
N ASN A 621 6.04 -1.52 40.36
CA ASN A 621 6.48 -2.25 41.56
C ASN A 621 7.67 -3.19 41.36
N ASN A 622 8.18 -3.33 40.11
CA ASN A 622 9.34 -4.14 39.77
C ASN A 622 10.62 -3.34 39.45
N GLN A 623 10.65 -2.03 39.76
CA GLN A 623 11.90 -1.25 39.66
C GLN A 623 12.68 -1.17 41.01
N LYS A 624 12.26 -1.91 42.03
CA LYS A 624 12.90 -1.89 43.35
C LYS A 624 13.26 -3.29 43.90
N THR A 625 13.85 -4.13 43.07
CA THR A 625 14.66 -5.27 43.56
C THR A 625 15.83 -5.51 42.63
#